data_fc01aad2a4a75f8bf4e31f095db4de0d
#
_entry.id   fc01aad2a4a75f8bf4e31f095db4de0d
#
_cell.length_a   1.000
_cell.length_b   1.000
_cell.length_c   1.000
_cell.angle_alpha   90.00
_cell.angle_beta   90.00
_cell.angle_gamma   90.00
#
_symmetry.space_group_name_H-M   'P 1'
#
loop_
_entity.id
_entity.type
_entity.pdbx_description
1 polymer ?
#
loop_
_entity_poly.entity_id
_entity_poly.type
_entity_poly.pdbx_seq_one_letter_code
_entity_poly.pdbx_strand_id
1 'polypeptide(L)'
;MGESWIVSNLNAALSTWNDKLEEIWSLLTESPQTFKGGQVWNVMTGIHGALQAIGYGLLVLFFAVGVMKTCGSFVEVKKPEHALKLFIRFALAKGAVTYGLELMLAVFSIVQGMVSTIITQSGSSGMSSVTLPQELIDAINNVGFWDSIPLWAVTLIGGLLIT
;
A
#
# COMPACT_ATOMS: atom_id res chain seq x y z
N MET A 1 18.90 8.42 41.43
CA MET A 1 17.45 8.31 41.76
C MET A 1 16.83 7.58 40.61
N GLY A 2 16.07 6.49 40.87
CA GLY A 2 15.42 5.74 39.79
C GLY A 2 14.40 6.63 39.08
N GLU A 3 14.28 6.43 37.75
CA GLU A 3 13.25 7.10 36.95
C GLU A 3 11.88 6.92 37.64
N SER A 4 11.09 7.97 37.65
CA SER A 4 9.74 7.90 38.14
C SER A 4 8.97 6.81 37.42
N TRP A 5 8.18 5.99 38.12
CA TRP A 5 7.33 4.96 37.52
C TRP A 5 6.44 5.53 36.39
N ILE A 6 6.05 6.79 36.50
CA ILE A 6 5.29 7.51 35.46
C ILE A 6 6.11 7.67 34.19
N VAL A 7 7.36 8.07 34.27
CA VAL A 7 8.27 8.22 33.13
C VAL A 7 8.50 6.87 32.45
N SER A 8 8.68 5.80 33.23
CA SER A 8 8.86 4.45 32.73
C SER A 8 7.64 3.96 31.94
N ASN A 9 6.42 4.15 32.46
CA ASN A 9 5.19 3.78 31.75
C ASN A 9 4.97 4.61 30.49
N LEU A 10 5.27 5.90 30.54
CA LEU A 10 5.13 6.77 29.38
C LEU A 10 6.14 6.41 28.27
N ASN A 11 7.37 6.08 28.64
CA ASN A 11 8.37 5.58 27.70
C ASN A 11 7.94 4.23 27.11
N ALA A 12 7.37 3.32 27.88
CA ALA A 12 6.83 2.05 27.38
C ALA A 12 5.68 2.26 26.39
N ALA A 13 4.76 3.18 26.69
CA ALA A 13 3.68 3.54 25.78
C ALA A 13 4.21 4.17 24.47
N LEU A 14 5.18 5.07 24.55
CA LEU A 14 5.82 5.67 23.38
C LEU A 14 6.60 4.64 22.55
N SER A 15 7.28 3.69 23.19
CA SER A 15 7.94 2.58 22.50
C SER A 15 6.90 1.75 21.72
N THR A 16 5.82 1.34 22.37
CA THR A 16 4.73 0.60 21.69
C THR A 16 4.14 1.40 20.52
N TRP A 17 3.96 2.69 20.68
CA TRP A 17 3.52 3.58 19.62
C TRP A 17 4.51 3.62 18.45
N ASN A 18 5.79 3.80 18.73
CA ASN A 18 6.85 3.81 17.71
C ASN A 18 6.93 2.49 16.96
N ASP A 19 6.81 1.35 17.67
CA ASP A 19 6.80 0.01 17.06
C ASP A 19 5.59 -0.15 16.11
N LYS A 20 4.40 0.34 16.52
CA LYS A 20 3.20 0.31 15.67
C LYS A 20 3.33 1.23 14.46
N LEU A 21 3.93 2.37 14.63
CA LEU A 21 4.20 3.27 13.52
C LEU A 21 5.20 2.65 12.54
N GLU A 22 6.24 1.98 13.00
CA GLU A 22 7.19 1.26 12.15
C GLU A 22 6.52 0.12 11.39
N GLU A 23 5.63 -0.64 12.04
CA GLU A 23 4.82 -1.68 11.41
C GLU A 23 3.94 -1.11 10.28
N ILE A 24 3.18 -0.05 10.56
CA ILE A 24 2.34 0.64 9.57
C ILE A 24 3.19 1.15 8.41
N TRP A 25 4.36 1.69 8.73
CA TRP A 25 5.30 2.21 7.76
C TRP A 25 5.84 1.13 6.82
N SER A 26 6.26 0.02 7.40
CA SER A 26 6.68 -1.16 6.66
C SER A 26 5.57 -1.61 5.67
N LEU A 27 4.31 -1.65 6.14
CA LEU A 27 3.18 -2.01 5.30
C LEU A 27 2.92 -1.02 4.14
N LEU A 28 3.16 0.28 4.35
CA LEU A 28 2.94 1.31 3.33
C LEU A 28 4.06 1.37 2.29
N THR A 29 5.27 1.02 2.69
CA THR A 29 6.47 1.07 1.82
C THR A 29 6.83 -0.27 1.22
N GLU A 30 6.30 -1.38 1.76
CA GLU A 30 6.58 -2.70 1.26
C GLU A 30 5.95 -2.92 -0.13
N SER A 31 6.72 -3.53 -1.03
CA SER A 31 6.22 -3.89 -2.35
C SER A 31 5.15 -4.99 -2.24
N PRO A 32 4.07 -4.95 -3.05
CA PRO A 32 3.11 -6.05 -3.11
C PRO A 32 3.73 -7.42 -3.36
N GLN A 33 4.90 -7.44 -4.00
CA GLN A 33 5.64 -8.67 -4.31
C GLN A 33 6.33 -9.30 -3.10
N THR A 34 6.77 -8.48 -2.14
CA THR A 34 7.50 -8.92 -0.94
C THR A 34 6.58 -9.05 0.27
N PHE A 35 5.40 -8.46 0.23
CA PHE A 35 4.45 -8.44 1.32
C PHE A 35 4.21 -9.84 1.91
N LYS A 36 4.39 -9.96 3.22
CA LYS A 36 4.32 -11.22 3.96
C LYS A 36 5.15 -12.36 3.35
N GLY A 37 6.39 -12.04 2.93
CA GLY A 37 7.30 -13.02 2.35
C GLY A 37 6.89 -13.52 0.97
N GLY A 38 6.07 -12.76 0.24
CA GLY A 38 5.67 -13.08 -1.13
C GLY A 38 4.61 -14.17 -1.27
N GLN A 39 4.09 -14.72 -0.18
CA GLN A 39 3.06 -15.79 -0.25
C GLN A 39 1.77 -15.29 -0.90
N VAL A 40 1.33 -14.09 -0.52
CA VAL A 40 0.14 -13.44 -1.10
C VAL A 40 0.35 -13.17 -2.58
N TRP A 41 1.55 -12.75 -2.95
CA TRP A 41 1.93 -12.50 -4.34
C TRP A 41 1.87 -13.77 -5.19
N ASN A 42 2.37 -14.90 -4.70
CA ASN A 42 2.32 -16.18 -5.41
C ASN A 42 0.89 -16.64 -5.69
N VAL A 43 -0.02 -16.49 -4.71
CA VAL A 43 -1.44 -16.77 -4.90
C VAL A 43 -2.06 -15.83 -5.93
N MET A 44 -1.76 -14.55 -5.84
CA MET A 44 -2.28 -13.51 -6.73
C MET A 44 -1.82 -13.73 -8.19
N THR A 45 -0.55 -14.08 -8.41
CA THR A 45 -0.03 -14.41 -9.74
C THR A 45 -0.64 -15.69 -10.32
N GLY A 46 -0.90 -16.70 -9.47
CA GLY A 46 -1.60 -17.92 -9.85
C GLY A 46 -3.04 -17.64 -10.32
N ILE A 47 -3.79 -16.83 -9.56
CA ILE A 47 -5.14 -16.39 -9.93
C ILE A 47 -5.09 -15.54 -11.21
N HIS A 48 -4.12 -14.61 -11.31
CA HIS A 48 -3.95 -13.80 -12.52
C HIS A 48 -3.71 -14.66 -13.75
N GLY A 49 -2.87 -15.68 -13.68
CA GLY A 49 -2.61 -16.61 -14.79
C GLY A 49 -3.89 -17.33 -15.26
N ALA A 50 -4.72 -17.78 -14.32
CA ALA A 50 -6.01 -18.39 -14.65
C ALA A 50 -6.97 -17.41 -15.32
N LEU A 51 -7.09 -16.19 -14.78
CA LEU A 51 -7.92 -15.11 -15.36
C LEU A 51 -7.39 -14.68 -16.73
N GLN A 52 -6.08 -14.64 -16.92
CA GLN A 52 -5.45 -14.32 -18.20
C GLN A 52 -5.80 -15.36 -19.28
N ALA A 53 -5.80 -16.65 -18.94
CA ALA A 53 -6.21 -17.71 -19.86
C ALA A 53 -7.68 -17.56 -20.30
N ILE A 54 -8.58 -17.26 -19.36
CA ILE A 54 -9.99 -16.95 -19.65
C ILE A 54 -10.08 -15.70 -20.52
N GLY A 55 -9.33 -14.65 -20.18
CA GLY A 55 -9.27 -13.40 -20.94
C GLY A 55 -8.86 -13.61 -22.39
N TYR A 56 -7.88 -14.44 -22.65
CA TYR A 56 -7.47 -14.79 -24.03
C TYR A 56 -8.57 -15.56 -24.77
N GLY A 57 -9.23 -16.50 -24.11
CA GLY A 57 -10.36 -17.23 -24.71
C GLY A 57 -11.49 -16.28 -25.14
N LEU A 58 -11.90 -15.37 -24.25
CA LEU A 58 -12.91 -14.36 -24.56
C LEU A 58 -12.45 -13.40 -25.65
N LEU A 59 -11.19 -12.99 -25.66
CA LEU A 59 -10.62 -12.10 -26.64
C LEU A 59 -10.66 -12.71 -28.05
N VAL A 60 -10.32 -13.99 -28.19
CA VAL A 60 -10.40 -14.74 -29.45
C VAL A 60 -11.87 -14.86 -29.89
N LEU A 61 -12.79 -15.16 -28.96
CA LEU A 61 -14.20 -15.27 -29.24
C LEU A 61 -14.79 -13.94 -29.74
N PHE A 62 -14.51 -12.85 -29.05
CA PHE A 62 -14.98 -11.52 -29.46
C PHE A 62 -14.35 -11.07 -30.79
N PHE A 63 -13.10 -11.43 -31.03
CA PHE A 63 -12.45 -11.15 -32.31
C PHE A 63 -13.13 -11.92 -33.45
N ALA A 64 -13.39 -13.22 -33.27
CA ALA A 64 -14.08 -14.05 -34.25
C ALA A 64 -15.49 -13.49 -34.58
N VAL A 65 -16.27 -13.10 -33.53
CA VAL A 65 -17.58 -12.46 -33.72
C VAL A 65 -17.43 -11.12 -34.45
N GLY A 66 -16.42 -10.33 -34.13
CA GLY A 66 -16.10 -9.06 -34.81
C GLY A 66 -15.81 -9.26 -36.29
N VAL A 67 -14.97 -10.25 -36.62
CA VAL A 67 -14.66 -10.62 -38.00
C VAL A 67 -15.90 -11.10 -38.74
N MET A 68 -16.71 -11.99 -38.13
CA MET A 68 -17.95 -12.47 -38.74
C MET A 68 -18.94 -11.33 -39.06
N LYS A 69 -19.09 -10.38 -38.14
CA LYS A 69 -19.93 -9.19 -38.37
C LYS A 69 -19.41 -8.31 -39.49
N THR A 70 -18.11 -8.12 -39.58
CA THR A 70 -17.48 -7.29 -40.60
C THR A 70 -17.50 -7.99 -41.96
N CYS A 71 -17.30 -9.31 -42.04
CA CYS A 71 -17.37 -10.09 -43.26
C CYS A 71 -18.81 -10.41 -43.74
N GLY A 72 -19.78 -10.40 -42.83
CA GLY A 72 -21.18 -10.65 -43.16
C GLY A 72 -21.86 -9.50 -43.92
N SER A 73 -21.26 -8.31 -43.94
CA SER A 73 -21.73 -7.17 -44.71
C SER A 73 -20.83 -6.94 -45.91
N PHE A 74 -21.22 -7.45 -47.09
CA PHE A 74 -20.46 -7.32 -48.35
C PHE A 74 -20.12 -5.86 -48.71
N VAL A 75 -20.80 -4.88 -48.15
CA VAL A 75 -20.59 -3.46 -48.42
C VAL A 75 -19.44 -2.89 -47.56
N GLU A 76 -19.20 -3.43 -46.36
CA GLU A 76 -18.15 -2.93 -45.43
C GLU A 76 -16.76 -3.52 -45.69
N VAL A 77 -16.68 -4.71 -46.31
CA VAL A 77 -15.40 -5.35 -46.67
C VAL A 77 -14.58 -4.51 -47.64
N LYS A 78 -15.23 -3.59 -48.38
CA LYS A 78 -14.50 -2.70 -49.34
C LYS A 78 -13.77 -1.55 -48.64
N LYS A 79 -13.91 -1.34 -47.33
CA LYS A 79 -13.22 -0.29 -46.59
C LYS A 79 -12.16 -0.90 -45.65
N PRO A 80 -10.88 -0.89 -46.02
CA PRO A 80 -9.79 -1.49 -45.23
C PRO A 80 -9.67 -0.83 -43.81
N GLU A 81 -10.21 0.37 -43.68
CA GLU A 81 -10.21 1.11 -42.41
C GLU A 81 -10.97 0.39 -41.27
N HIS A 82 -12.07 -0.31 -41.57
CA HIS A 82 -12.85 -1.05 -40.58
C HIS A 82 -12.07 -2.28 -40.07
N ALA A 83 -11.38 -2.99 -40.94
CA ALA A 83 -10.51 -4.09 -40.57
C ALA A 83 -9.35 -3.61 -39.70
N LEU A 84 -8.72 -2.50 -40.06
CA LEU A 84 -7.63 -1.90 -39.28
C LEU A 84 -8.08 -1.49 -37.87
N LYS A 85 -9.26 -0.86 -37.73
CA LYS A 85 -9.84 -0.51 -36.43
C LYS A 85 -10.07 -1.75 -35.56
N LEU A 86 -10.55 -2.85 -36.13
CA LEU A 86 -10.77 -4.11 -35.42
C LEU A 86 -9.43 -4.68 -34.91
N PHE A 87 -8.39 -4.68 -35.76
CA PHE A 87 -7.06 -5.14 -35.37
C PHE A 87 -6.44 -4.29 -34.28
N ILE A 88 -6.56 -2.96 -34.33
CA ILE A 88 -6.04 -2.06 -33.28
C ILE A 88 -6.75 -2.33 -31.95
N ARG A 89 -8.08 -2.47 -31.94
CA ARG A 89 -8.84 -2.82 -30.73
C ARG A 89 -8.41 -4.16 -30.15
N PHE A 90 -8.20 -5.15 -31.02
CA PHE A 90 -7.73 -6.47 -30.59
C PHE A 90 -6.31 -6.39 -30.01
N ALA A 91 -5.40 -5.67 -30.66
CA ALA A 91 -4.03 -5.49 -30.19
C ALA A 91 -3.98 -4.78 -28.84
N LEU A 92 -4.80 -3.72 -28.64
CA LEU A 92 -4.91 -3.01 -27.37
C LEU A 92 -5.48 -3.92 -26.26
N ALA A 93 -6.53 -4.67 -26.56
CA ALA A 93 -7.14 -5.58 -25.60
C ALA A 93 -6.17 -6.73 -25.24
N LYS A 94 -5.45 -7.28 -26.22
CA LYS A 94 -4.39 -8.25 -25.97
C LYS A 94 -3.27 -7.67 -25.09
N GLY A 95 -2.83 -6.47 -25.40
CA GLY A 95 -1.83 -5.76 -24.58
C GLY A 95 -2.29 -5.58 -23.13
N ALA A 96 -3.52 -5.15 -22.91
CA ALA A 96 -4.07 -4.98 -21.58
C ALA A 96 -4.15 -6.30 -20.80
N VAL A 97 -4.56 -7.40 -21.44
CA VAL A 97 -4.60 -8.73 -20.81
C VAL A 97 -3.19 -9.26 -20.51
N THR A 98 -2.24 -9.02 -21.42
CA THR A 98 -0.86 -9.53 -21.29
C THR A 98 -0.08 -8.76 -20.21
N TYR A 99 -0.14 -7.43 -20.28
CA TYR A 99 0.71 -6.53 -19.46
C TYR A 99 -0.03 -5.85 -18.30
N GLY A 100 -1.30 -6.20 -18.07
CA GLY A 100 -2.13 -5.54 -17.05
C GLY A 100 -1.53 -5.61 -15.65
N LEU A 101 -0.95 -6.76 -15.26
CA LEU A 101 -0.29 -6.91 -13.97
C LEU A 101 0.98 -6.05 -13.87
N GLU A 102 1.79 -6.01 -14.93
CA GLU A 102 3.01 -5.20 -14.98
C GLU A 102 2.70 -3.70 -14.93
N LEU A 103 1.64 -3.26 -15.61
CA LEU A 103 1.15 -1.88 -15.53
C LEU A 103 0.70 -1.54 -14.10
N MET A 104 -0.01 -2.45 -13.44
CA MET A 104 -0.43 -2.26 -12.06
C MET A 104 0.78 -2.13 -11.12
N LEU A 105 1.79 -2.98 -11.29
CA LEU A 105 3.03 -2.90 -10.53
C LEU A 105 3.79 -1.60 -10.78
N ALA A 106 3.83 -1.12 -12.03
CA ALA A 106 4.44 0.15 -12.36
C ALA A 106 3.74 1.32 -11.65
N VAL A 107 2.40 1.31 -11.59
CA VAL A 107 1.64 2.32 -10.82
C VAL A 107 1.97 2.24 -9.34
N PHE A 108 2.02 1.04 -8.74
CA PHE A 108 2.43 0.87 -7.34
C PHE A 108 3.84 1.39 -7.09
N SER A 109 4.79 1.12 -7.98
CA SER A 109 6.16 1.61 -7.88
C SER A 109 6.24 3.14 -7.90
N ILE A 110 5.44 3.79 -8.76
CA ILE A 110 5.35 5.25 -8.80
C ILE A 110 4.79 5.79 -7.47
N VAL A 111 3.71 5.19 -6.95
CA VAL A 111 3.11 5.61 -5.68
C VAL A 111 4.11 5.44 -4.52
N GLN A 112 4.82 4.31 -4.46
CA GLN A 112 5.86 4.08 -3.46
C GLN A 112 6.98 5.13 -3.55
N GLY A 113 7.41 5.47 -4.77
CA GLY A 113 8.39 6.53 -4.99
C GLY A 113 7.91 7.90 -4.51
N MET A 114 6.64 8.24 -4.74
CA MET A 114 6.03 9.48 -4.23
C MET A 114 5.97 9.49 -2.70
N VAL A 115 5.51 8.41 -2.08
CA VAL A 115 5.44 8.26 -0.64
C VAL A 115 6.83 8.43 -0.04
N SER A 116 7.84 7.73 -0.55
CA SER A 116 9.23 7.84 -0.11
C SER A 116 9.77 9.28 -0.24
N THR A 117 9.46 9.97 -1.33
CA THR A 117 9.88 11.35 -1.56
C THR A 117 9.24 12.33 -0.57
N ILE A 118 7.93 12.19 -0.32
CA ILE A 118 7.21 13.03 0.64
C ILE A 118 7.85 12.92 2.01
N ILE A 119 8.22 11.74 2.43
CA ILE A 119 8.80 11.47 3.73
C ILE A 119 10.18 12.05 3.86
N THR A 120 11.04 11.81 2.87
CA THR A 120 12.40 12.36 2.91
C THR A 120 12.39 13.88 2.88
N GLN A 121 11.45 14.50 2.17
CA GLN A 121 11.30 15.96 2.13
C GLN A 121 10.63 16.57 3.36
N SER A 122 9.76 15.81 4.03
CA SER A 122 9.10 16.29 5.25
C SER A 122 10.01 16.35 6.47
N GLY A 123 11.32 16.08 6.30
CA GLY A 123 12.30 16.11 7.39
C GLY A 123 12.15 14.96 8.40
N SER A 124 11.16 14.10 8.21
CA SER A 124 11.04 12.85 8.93
C SER A 124 11.90 11.81 8.24
N SER A 125 13.21 11.90 8.44
CA SER A 125 14.15 10.82 8.12
C SER A 125 13.69 9.56 8.84
N GLY A 126 12.87 8.74 8.16
CA GLY A 126 12.28 7.52 8.69
C GLY A 126 11.83 7.73 10.13
N MET A 127 10.57 8.06 10.35
CA MET A 127 9.94 8.25 11.65
C MET A 127 10.91 8.49 12.81
N SER A 128 11.18 9.76 13.10
CA SER A 128 11.84 10.11 14.34
C SER A 128 11.03 9.46 15.46
N SER A 129 11.62 8.47 16.13
CA SER A 129 10.98 7.87 17.29
C SER A 129 10.53 8.99 18.20
N VAL A 130 9.27 9.03 18.54
CA VAL A 130 8.74 10.01 19.49
C VAL A 130 9.36 9.68 20.84
N THR A 131 10.19 10.58 21.33
CA THR A 131 10.82 10.47 22.64
C THR A 131 10.33 11.59 23.54
N LEU A 132 10.28 11.32 24.84
CA LEU A 132 9.95 12.35 25.81
C LEU A 132 11.03 13.43 25.84
N PRO A 133 10.67 14.72 25.73
CA PRO A 133 11.62 15.80 25.95
C PRO A 133 12.18 15.73 27.38
N GLN A 134 13.48 16.00 27.54
CA GLN A 134 14.14 15.95 28.86
C GLN A 134 13.49 16.90 29.88
N GLU A 135 13.05 18.05 29.40
CA GLU A 135 12.32 19.04 30.20
C GLU A 135 11.04 18.47 30.84
N LEU A 136 10.31 17.61 30.08
CA LEU A 136 9.13 16.96 30.58
C LEU A 136 9.47 15.88 31.62
N ILE A 137 10.53 15.12 31.39
CA ILE A 137 11.03 14.11 32.33
C ILE A 137 11.41 14.79 33.66
N ASP A 138 12.13 15.90 33.58
CA ASP A 138 12.55 16.68 34.77
C ASP A 138 11.35 17.30 35.49
N ALA A 139 10.36 17.78 34.76
CA ALA A 139 9.13 18.29 35.33
C ALA A 139 8.36 17.20 36.07
N ILE A 140 8.20 16.02 35.49
CA ILE A 140 7.51 14.86 36.12
C ILE A 140 8.24 14.39 37.36
N ASN A 141 9.58 14.35 37.34
CA ASN A 141 10.38 13.93 38.47
C ASN A 141 10.35 14.94 39.65
N ASN A 142 10.04 16.21 39.37
CA ASN A 142 9.91 17.27 40.35
C ASN A 142 8.47 17.45 40.92
N VAL A 143 7.49 16.73 40.35
CA VAL A 143 6.10 16.78 40.83
C VAL A 143 5.97 16.10 42.20
N GLY A 144 5.32 16.76 43.17
CA GLY A 144 5.04 16.20 44.47
C GLY A 144 4.10 14.99 44.41
N PHE A 145 4.16 14.13 45.44
CA PHE A 145 3.39 12.87 45.46
C PHE A 145 1.88 13.08 45.22
N TRP A 146 1.27 14.13 45.76
CA TRP A 146 -0.14 14.41 45.60
C TRP A 146 -0.54 14.93 44.21
N ASP A 147 0.33 15.65 43.54
CA ASP A 147 0.14 16.17 42.20
C ASP A 147 0.40 15.11 41.12
N SER A 148 1.05 14.00 41.47
CA SER A 148 1.33 12.90 40.56
C SER A 148 0.13 11.98 40.30
N ILE A 149 -0.92 11.99 41.15
CA ILE A 149 -2.11 11.13 41.02
C ILE A 149 -2.89 11.39 39.74
N PRO A 150 -3.21 12.64 39.33
CA PRO A 150 -3.88 12.91 38.06
C PRO A 150 -3.01 12.50 36.87
N LEU A 151 -1.71 12.73 36.96
CA LEU A 151 -0.74 12.37 35.90
C LEU A 151 -0.65 10.85 35.72
N TRP A 152 -0.70 10.09 36.83
CA TRP A 152 -0.76 8.62 36.82
C TRP A 152 -2.02 8.11 36.11
N ALA A 153 -3.20 8.70 36.40
CA ALA A 153 -4.44 8.31 35.74
C ALA A 153 -4.40 8.56 34.21
N VAL A 154 -3.87 9.71 33.80
CA VAL A 154 -3.72 10.05 32.37
C VAL A 154 -2.76 9.09 31.64
N THR A 155 -1.63 8.74 32.26
CA THR A 155 -0.67 7.81 31.66
C THR A 155 -1.22 6.39 31.56
N LEU A 156 -2.02 5.95 32.54
CA LEU A 156 -2.66 4.63 32.53
C LEU A 156 -3.74 4.55 31.44
N ILE A 157 -4.56 5.58 31.29
CA ILE A 157 -5.59 5.66 30.24
C ILE A 157 -4.91 5.77 28.87
N GLY A 158 -3.89 6.60 28.72
CA GLY A 158 -3.13 6.76 27.48
C GLY A 158 -2.45 5.45 27.04
N GLY A 159 -1.82 4.75 27.97
CA GLY A 159 -1.22 3.44 27.69
C GLY A 159 -2.24 2.38 27.24
N LEU A 160 -3.45 2.40 27.84
CA LEU A 160 -4.52 1.46 27.49
C LEU A 160 -5.15 1.77 26.11
N LEU A 161 -5.11 3.02 25.68
CA LEU A 161 -5.61 3.44 24.35
C LEU A 161 -4.63 3.13 23.20
N ILE A 162 -3.34 2.93 23.53
CA ILE A 162 -2.28 2.68 22.53
C ILE A 162 -2.04 1.18 22.30
N THR A 163 -2.46 0.33 23.25
CA THR A 163 -2.35 -1.13 23.12
C THR A 163 -3.55 -1.72 22.40
#